data_941b2947700084f14c4edeef7f2446a8
#
_entry.id   941b2947700084f14c4edeef7f2446a8
#
_cell.length_a   1.000
_cell.length_b   1.000
_cell.length_c   1.000
_cell.angle_alpha   90.00
_cell.angle_beta   90.00
_cell.angle_gamma   90.00
#
_symmetry.space_group_name_H-M   'P 1'
#
loop_
_entity.id
_entity.type
_entity.pdbx_description
1 polymer ?
#
loop_
_entity_poly.entity_id
_entity_poly.type
_entity_poly.pdbx_seq_one_letter_code
_entity_poly.pdbx_strand_id
1 'polypeptide(L)'
;MRKRAVLLPIVLLLLLTSCVTKMPYGDRQYFQAMGLDGEFVITVNAALFDTSKYIDTDDKAAKFINDRMERLSIALYDSKGTSGPVVSDFSEFDYYGAIEGSFSGSLVNSAFSLSGLFAKQKDKDTGLKFFRDEKSGLEAAVPANGIILFSSGDVTENYSRTFTKTRENLISDEDAERLASSQIGIYVANPRTMIDLGFEISESALKNISTILMVMDDEKISVEFRLRSEDLAESFAVIIKAAYVGNLRREGAMLNIPELRKMFTQELDTVNVNGMPLSKEQKDSINEVLSSLLGMF
;
A
#
# COMPACT_ATOMS: atom_id res chain seq x y z
N MET A 1 -20.48 -12.40 49.05
CA MET A 1 -19.33 -12.53 48.10
C MET A 1 -19.60 -13.30 46.78
N ARG A 2 -20.82 -13.74 46.47
CA ARG A 2 -21.13 -14.54 45.25
C ARG A 2 -21.49 -13.75 43.98
N LYS A 3 -21.75 -12.44 44.08
CA LYS A 3 -22.17 -11.63 42.87
C LYS A 3 -21.00 -11.14 41.98
N ARG A 4 -19.76 -11.17 42.45
CA ARG A 4 -18.58 -10.74 41.65
C ARG A 4 -18.03 -11.84 40.72
N ALA A 5 -18.31 -13.13 41.02
CA ALA A 5 -17.79 -14.23 40.23
C ALA A 5 -18.55 -14.49 38.91
N VAL A 6 -19.76 -13.92 38.75
CA VAL A 6 -20.55 -14.08 37.52
C VAL A 6 -20.30 -12.97 36.52
N LEU A 7 -19.82 -11.80 36.96
CA LEU A 7 -19.56 -10.68 36.07
C LEU A 7 -18.32 -10.88 35.18
N LEU A 8 -17.30 -11.55 35.71
CA LEU A 8 -16.04 -11.79 34.98
C LEU A 8 -16.23 -12.65 33.72
N PRO A 9 -16.93 -13.80 33.73
CA PRO A 9 -17.17 -14.59 32.51
C PRO A 9 -18.11 -13.88 31.53
N ILE A 10 -19.05 -13.04 31.99
CA ILE A 10 -19.92 -12.26 31.08
C ILE A 10 -19.14 -11.20 30.39
N VAL A 11 -18.24 -10.48 31.07
CA VAL A 11 -17.34 -9.49 30.47
C VAL A 11 -16.35 -10.17 29.49
N LEU A 12 -15.84 -11.35 29.84
CA LEU A 12 -14.97 -12.14 28.97
C LEU A 12 -15.74 -12.66 27.75
N LEU A 13 -17.00 -13.07 27.89
CA LEU A 13 -17.87 -13.50 26.78
C LEU A 13 -18.20 -12.32 25.84
N LEU A 14 -18.46 -11.13 26.39
CA LEU A 14 -18.69 -9.90 25.61
C LEU A 14 -17.44 -9.45 24.87
N LEU A 15 -16.25 -9.69 25.40
CA LEU A 15 -14.98 -9.44 24.73
C LEU A 15 -14.71 -10.44 23.60
N LEU A 16 -15.21 -11.66 23.69
CA LEU A 16 -15.08 -12.70 22.67
C LEU A 16 -16.09 -12.56 21.52
N THR A 17 -17.24 -11.92 21.74
CA THR A 17 -18.26 -11.67 20.71
C THR A 17 -18.03 -10.39 19.91
N SER A 18 -16.99 -9.63 20.22
CA SER A 18 -16.59 -8.41 19.50
C SER A 18 -15.97 -8.66 18.11
N CYS A 19 -15.99 -9.87 17.62
CA CYS A 19 -15.13 -10.29 16.51
C CYS A 19 -15.88 -10.73 15.28
N VAL A 20 -16.64 -9.87 14.64
CA VAL A 20 -16.76 -9.92 13.16
C VAL A 20 -17.12 -8.52 12.69
N THR A 21 -16.13 -7.78 12.32
CA THR A 21 -16.33 -6.47 11.71
C THR A 21 -16.52 -6.65 10.22
N LYS A 22 -17.75 -6.44 9.76
CA LYS A 22 -17.96 -6.16 8.34
C LYS A 22 -17.20 -4.87 8.03
N MET A 23 -16.43 -4.90 6.95
CA MET A 23 -15.81 -3.70 6.41
C MET A 23 -16.84 -2.57 6.32
N PRO A 24 -16.54 -1.38 6.82
CA PRO A 24 -17.53 -0.32 6.97
C PRO A 24 -18.06 0.25 5.64
N TYR A 25 -17.47 -0.12 4.52
CA TYR A 25 -17.84 0.33 3.18
C TYR A 25 -18.32 -0.81 2.25
N GLY A 26 -18.73 -1.96 2.79
CA GLY A 26 -19.29 -3.10 2.06
C GLY A 26 -18.24 -3.85 1.23
N ASP A 27 -18.56 -4.15 -0.05
CA ASP A 27 -17.72 -4.96 -0.92
C ASP A 27 -16.55 -4.18 -1.57
N ARG A 28 -16.49 -2.86 -1.36
CA ARG A 28 -15.44 -2.01 -1.94
C ARG A 28 -14.17 -2.09 -1.10
N GLN A 29 -13.03 -2.16 -1.78
CA GLN A 29 -11.74 -2.06 -1.12
C GLN A 29 -11.46 -0.62 -0.70
N TYR A 30 -10.86 -0.42 0.47
CA TYR A 30 -10.54 0.91 0.98
C TYR A 30 -9.66 1.69 -0.01
N PHE A 31 -8.62 1.06 -0.50
CA PHE A 31 -7.63 1.70 -1.37
C PHE A 31 -8.14 2.09 -2.76
N GLN A 32 -9.34 1.63 -3.18
CA GLN A 32 -9.92 2.05 -4.47
C GLN A 32 -10.19 3.56 -4.56
N ALA A 33 -10.32 4.23 -3.41
CA ALA A 33 -10.47 5.68 -3.36
C ALA A 33 -9.13 6.45 -3.27
N MET A 34 -8.01 5.73 -3.30
CA MET A 34 -6.66 6.29 -3.38
C MET A 34 -6.18 6.31 -4.84
N GLY A 35 -5.04 6.95 -5.10
CA GLY A 35 -4.38 6.91 -6.40
C GLY A 35 -4.74 8.09 -7.29
N LEU A 36 -4.64 9.30 -6.74
CA LEU A 36 -4.59 10.51 -7.56
C LEU A 36 -3.38 10.47 -8.50
N ASP A 37 -3.39 11.33 -9.50
CA ASP A 37 -2.32 11.41 -10.50
C ASP A 37 -0.93 11.51 -9.87
N GLY A 38 -0.09 10.52 -10.14
CA GLY A 38 1.28 10.45 -9.66
C GLY A 38 1.45 9.91 -8.23
N GLU A 39 0.37 9.55 -7.52
CA GLU A 39 0.45 8.87 -6.23
C GLU A 39 0.78 7.38 -6.42
N PHE A 40 1.66 6.85 -5.56
CA PHE A 40 1.91 5.42 -5.45
C PHE A 40 0.96 4.82 -4.43
N VAL A 41 -0.01 4.04 -4.87
CA VAL A 41 -0.85 3.24 -3.97
C VAL A 41 -0.20 1.89 -3.76
N ILE A 42 0.22 1.61 -2.54
CA ILE A 42 0.84 0.34 -2.15
C ILE A 42 -0.14 -0.42 -1.26
N THR A 43 -0.37 -1.69 -1.57
CA THR A 43 -1.17 -2.59 -0.76
C THR A 43 -0.32 -3.76 -0.29
N VAL A 44 -0.42 -4.12 0.98
CA VAL A 44 0.25 -5.30 1.56
C VAL A 44 -0.82 -6.18 2.16
N ASN A 45 -0.93 -7.41 1.67
CA ASN A 45 -1.85 -8.42 2.19
C ASN A 45 -1.15 -9.24 3.29
N ALA A 46 -1.46 -8.93 4.55
CA ALA A 46 -0.82 -9.55 5.70
C ALA A 46 -1.15 -11.06 5.86
N ALA A 47 -2.18 -11.56 5.17
CA ALA A 47 -2.46 -12.99 5.15
C ALA A 47 -1.50 -13.78 4.23
N LEU A 48 -0.90 -13.10 3.24
CA LEU A 48 0.00 -13.69 2.25
C LEU A 48 1.46 -13.28 2.47
N PHE A 49 1.69 -12.15 3.15
CA PHE A 49 3.00 -11.56 3.36
C PHE A 49 3.34 -11.46 4.85
N ASP A 50 4.51 -11.96 5.26
CA ASP A 50 4.96 -11.93 6.66
C ASP A 50 5.46 -10.53 7.04
N THR A 51 4.57 -9.71 7.58
CA THR A 51 4.85 -8.35 8.03
C THR A 51 5.66 -8.29 9.33
N SER A 52 5.75 -9.39 10.09
CA SER A 52 6.45 -9.44 11.39
C SER A 52 7.95 -9.14 11.30
N LYS A 53 8.53 -9.29 10.11
CA LYS A 53 9.94 -8.97 9.84
C LYS A 53 10.24 -7.47 9.81
N TYR A 54 9.23 -6.64 9.66
CA TYR A 54 9.34 -5.20 9.40
C TYR A 54 8.76 -4.36 10.54
N ILE A 55 7.95 -4.95 11.41
CA ILE A 55 7.30 -4.27 12.55
C ILE A 55 8.03 -4.66 13.83
N ASP A 56 8.30 -3.67 14.69
CA ASP A 56 8.89 -3.92 16.01
C ASP A 56 7.92 -4.69 16.89
N THR A 57 8.07 -6.02 16.92
CA THR A 57 7.22 -6.91 17.70
C THR A 57 7.56 -6.93 19.21
N ASP A 58 8.58 -6.22 19.65
CA ASP A 58 8.88 -5.99 21.08
C ASP A 58 7.95 -4.90 21.64
N ASP A 59 7.47 -3.97 20.80
CA ASP A 59 6.40 -3.06 21.17
C ASP A 59 5.04 -3.80 21.18
N LYS A 60 4.37 -3.74 22.33
CA LYS A 60 3.08 -4.45 22.53
C LYS A 60 1.95 -3.89 21.67
N ALA A 61 1.98 -2.60 21.35
CA ALA A 61 0.95 -1.98 20.51
C ALA A 61 1.18 -2.33 19.04
N ALA A 62 2.42 -2.24 18.56
CA ALA A 62 2.81 -2.65 17.22
C ALA A 62 2.50 -4.13 17.00
N LYS A 63 2.86 -5.01 17.95
CA LYS A 63 2.52 -6.42 17.91
C LYS A 63 1.01 -6.66 17.87
N PHE A 64 0.23 -5.95 18.70
CA PHE A 64 -1.23 -6.09 18.73
C PHE A 64 -1.85 -5.75 17.36
N ILE A 65 -1.36 -4.72 16.69
CA ILE A 65 -1.80 -4.32 15.34
C ILE A 65 -1.37 -5.40 14.34
N ASN A 66 -0.11 -5.78 14.33
CA ASN A 66 0.43 -6.77 13.41
C ASN A 66 -0.30 -8.12 13.45
N ASP A 67 -0.56 -8.64 14.66
CA ASP A 67 -1.25 -9.93 14.87
C ASP A 67 -2.70 -9.93 14.35
N ARG A 68 -3.28 -8.77 14.04
CA ARG A 68 -4.68 -8.59 13.63
C ARG A 68 -4.86 -7.88 12.30
N MET A 69 -3.78 -7.39 11.74
CA MET A 69 -3.78 -6.73 10.44
C MET A 69 -4.09 -7.76 9.34
N GLU A 70 -5.02 -7.44 8.48
CA GLU A 70 -5.36 -8.19 7.27
C GLU A 70 -4.77 -7.52 6.04
N ARG A 71 -4.76 -6.17 6.04
CA ARG A 71 -4.20 -5.36 4.96
C ARG A 71 -3.66 -4.03 5.46
N LEU A 72 -2.54 -3.63 4.89
CA LEU A 72 -2.08 -2.24 4.89
C LEU A 72 -2.30 -1.67 3.49
N SER A 73 -2.85 -0.47 3.41
CA SER A 73 -2.96 0.31 2.18
C SER A 73 -2.40 1.70 2.43
N ILE A 74 -1.49 2.16 1.57
CA ILE A 74 -0.84 3.46 1.71
C ILE A 74 -0.71 4.13 0.35
N ALA A 75 -1.00 5.41 0.28
CA ALA A 75 -0.68 6.27 -0.85
C ALA A 75 0.51 7.16 -0.47
N LEU A 76 1.54 7.13 -1.30
CA LEU A 76 2.75 7.95 -1.19
C LEU A 76 2.75 9.00 -2.27
N TYR A 77 3.09 10.24 -1.96
CA TYR A 77 3.13 11.32 -2.91
C TYR A 77 4.24 12.32 -2.62
N ASP A 78 4.87 12.81 -3.68
CA ASP A 78 5.89 13.84 -3.59
C ASP A 78 5.23 15.23 -3.56
N SER A 79 4.92 15.73 -2.36
CA SER A 79 4.32 17.06 -2.19
C SER A 79 5.28 18.20 -2.58
N LYS A 80 6.58 17.94 -2.56
CA LYS A 80 7.62 18.93 -2.88
C LYS A 80 7.94 18.98 -4.38
N GLY A 81 7.58 17.92 -5.13
CA GLY A 81 7.86 17.80 -6.56
C GLY A 81 9.36 17.71 -6.88
N THR A 82 10.14 17.13 -5.96
CA THR A 82 11.61 17.05 -6.05
C THR A 82 12.11 15.74 -6.61
N SER A 83 11.23 14.73 -6.72
CA SER A 83 11.59 13.40 -7.20
C SER A 83 11.96 13.40 -8.68
N GLY A 84 13.02 12.67 -9.00
CA GLY A 84 13.40 12.37 -10.39
C GLY A 84 12.45 11.34 -11.03
N PRO A 85 12.72 10.93 -12.28
CA PRO A 85 11.89 9.95 -12.99
C PRO A 85 11.95 8.54 -12.40
N VAL A 86 12.94 8.25 -11.57
CA VAL A 86 13.10 6.97 -10.85
C VAL A 86 13.30 7.26 -9.38
N VAL A 87 12.57 6.54 -8.52
CA VAL A 87 12.61 6.66 -7.07
C VAL A 87 13.03 5.34 -6.45
N SER A 88 14.04 5.39 -5.58
CA SER A 88 14.49 4.28 -4.75
C SER A 88 14.30 4.57 -3.25
N ASP A 89 14.05 5.83 -2.86
CA ASP A 89 13.86 6.27 -1.48
C ASP A 89 12.57 7.09 -1.36
N PHE A 90 11.67 6.65 -0.49
CA PHE A 90 10.39 7.29 -0.22
C PHE A 90 10.37 8.05 1.12
N SER A 91 11.50 8.20 1.81
CA SER A 91 11.58 8.86 3.12
C SER A 91 11.12 10.33 3.12
N GLU A 92 11.20 11.00 1.97
CA GLU A 92 10.78 12.38 1.76
C GLU A 92 9.34 12.52 1.26
N PHE A 93 8.64 11.41 1.02
CA PHE A 93 7.26 11.41 0.55
C PHE A 93 6.30 11.64 1.70
N ASP A 94 5.27 12.43 1.44
CA ASP A 94 4.10 12.46 2.28
C ASP A 94 3.22 11.23 1.99
N TYR A 95 2.43 10.83 2.99
CA TYR A 95 1.62 9.63 2.89
C TYR A 95 0.30 9.73 3.63
N TYR A 96 -0.67 8.95 3.19
CA TYR A 96 -1.90 8.66 3.89
C TYR A 96 -2.34 7.22 3.63
N GLY A 97 -3.09 6.62 4.54
CA GLY A 97 -3.46 5.24 4.35
C GLY A 97 -4.40 4.68 5.40
N ALA A 98 -4.53 3.36 5.37
CA ALA A 98 -5.31 2.60 6.33
C ALA A 98 -4.67 1.26 6.66
N ILE A 99 -4.84 0.85 7.91
CA ILE A 99 -4.67 -0.53 8.37
C ILE A 99 -6.06 -1.13 8.54
N GLU A 100 -6.33 -2.22 7.86
CA GLU A 100 -7.57 -2.98 7.94
C GLU A 100 -7.30 -4.30 8.66
N GLY A 101 -8.24 -4.74 9.52
CA GLY A 101 -8.04 -5.98 10.26
C GLY A 101 -9.06 -6.23 11.37
N SER A 102 -8.82 -7.28 12.15
CA SER A 102 -9.74 -7.76 13.17
C SER A 102 -9.50 -7.11 14.53
N PHE A 103 -9.69 -5.78 14.64
CA PHE A 103 -9.54 -5.05 15.91
C PHE A 103 -10.76 -4.20 16.28
N SER A 104 -10.98 -4.10 17.59
CA SER A 104 -12.00 -3.23 18.15
C SER A 104 -11.53 -1.77 18.13
N GLY A 105 -12.30 -0.87 17.51
CA GLY A 105 -12.00 0.56 17.49
C GLY A 105 -11.92 1.17 18.90
N SER A 106 -12.70 0.67 19.86
CA SER A 106 -12.62 1.15 21.25
C SER A 106 -11.31 0.77 21.93
N LEU A 107 -10.78 -0.41 21.68
CA LEU A 107 -9.50 -0.85 22.22
C LEU A 107 -8.34 -0.04 21.64
N VAL A 108 -8.33 0.14 20.32
CA VAL A 108 -7.30 0.94 19.63
C VAL A 108 -7.34 2.40 20.09
N ASN A 109 -8.53 3.01 20.15
CA ASN A 109 -8.69 4.37 20.68
C ASN A 109 -8.19 4.50 22.14
N SER A 110 -8.42 3.46 22.96
CA SER A 110 -7.91 3.45 24.33
C SER A 110 -6.39 3.31 24.37
N ALA A 111 -5.81 2.47 23.52
CA ALA A 111 -4.36 2.32 23.41
C ALA A 111 -3.68 3.65 23.03
N PHE A 112 -4.15 4.34 21.99
CA PHE A 112 -3.64 5.67 21.63
C PHE A 112 -3.79 6.68 22.78
N SER A 113 -4.93 6.69 23.48
CA SER A 113 -5.16 7.61 24.60
C SER A 113 -4.24 7.34 25.80
N LEU A 114 -3.82 6.09 26.01
CA LEU A 114 -3.02 5.66 27.15
C LEU A 114 -1.51 5.66 26.86
N SER A 115 -1.11 5.68 25.61
CA SER A 115 0.31 5.61 25.21
C SER A 115 1.12 6.82 25.68
N GLY A 116 0.47 7.97 25.91
CA GLY A 116 1.14 9.24 26.25
C GLY A 116 1.97 9.84 25.11
N LEU A 117 2.01 9.21 23.96
CA LEU A 117 2.73 9.68 22.77
C LEU A 117 1.85 10.57 21.89
N PHE A 118 0.53 10.37 21.94
CA PHE A 118 -0.43 11.02 21.07
C PHE A 118 -1.32 12.02 21.81
N ALA A 119 -1.43 13.22 21.25
CA ALA A 119 -2.41 14.21 21.66
C ALA A 119 -3.77 13.94 20.99
N LYS A 120 -4.82 13.78 21.80
CA LYS A 120 -6.17 13.57 21.28
C LYS A 120 -6.77 14.87 20.77
N GLN A 121 -7.30 14.85 19.55
CA GLN A 121 -7.92 15.97 18.89
C GLN A 121 -9.33 15.60 18.37
N LYS A 122 -10.07 16.60 17.95
CA LYS A 122 -11.36 16.43 17.28
C LYS A 122 -11.51 17.47 16.19
N ASP A 123 -11.73 17.00 14.98
CA ASP A 123 -12.07 17.88 13.88
C ASP A 123 -13.48 18.49 14.07
N LYS A 124 -13.62 19.78 13.74
CA LYS A 124 -14.86 20.52 13.96
C LYS A 124 -15.89 20.26 12.87
N ASP A 125 -15.42 20.02 11.65
CA ASP A 125 -16.27 19.92 10.48
C ASP A 125 -16.84 18.49 10.32
N THR A 126 -16.00 17.49 10.42
CA THR A 126 -16.39 16.07 10.31
C THR A 126 -16.80 15.45 11.64
N GLY A 127 -16.39 16.06 12.77
CA GLY A 127 -16.57 15.50 14.11
C GLY A 127 -15.65 14.30 14.40
N LEU A 128 -14.74 13.96 13.49
CA LEU A 128 -13.79 12.87 13.63
C LEU A 128 -12.87 13.10 14.83
N LYS A 129 -12.71 12.09 15.65
CA LYS A 129 -11.72 12.08 16.72
C LYS A 129 -10.46 11.44 16.16
N PHE A 130 -9.33 12.10 16.34
CA PHE A 130 -8.04 11.61 15.90
C PHE A 130 -6.95 11.87 16.93
N PHE A 131 -5.80 11.29 16.72
CA PHE A 131 -4.63 11.33 17.58
C PHE A 131 -3.45 11.83 16.77
N ARG A 132 -2.67 12.75 17.32
CA ARG A 132 -1.50 13.33 16.68
C ARG A 132 -0.27 13.09 17.55
N ASP A 133 0.76 12.51 16.96
CA ASP A 133 2.10 12.50 17.55
C ASP A 133 2.75 13.86 17.27
N GLU A 134 3.06 14.60 18.33
CA GLU A 134 3.67 15.94 18.22
C GLU A 134 5.11 15.91 17.71
N LYS A 135 5.79 14.75 17.77
CA LYS A 135 7.18 14.63 17.34
C LYS A 135 7.31 14.34 15.86
N SER A 136 6.59 13.35 15.37
CA SER A 136 6.61 12.93 13.96
C SER A 136 5.61 13.69 13.10
N GLY A 137 4.57 14.26 13.70
CA GLY A 137 3.44 14.84 12.97
C GLY A 137 2.43 13.80 12.47
N LEU A 138 2.67 12.51 12.71
CA LEU A 138 1.75 11.43 12.34
C LEU A 138 0.39 11.65 13.00
N GLU A 139 -0.65 11.59 12.18
CA GLU A 139 -2.03 11.60 12.63
C GLU A 139 -2.68 10.22 12.40
N ALA A 140 -3.44 9.77 13.38
CA ALA A 140 -4.17 8.49 13.30
C ALA A 140 -5.61 8.66 13.80
N ALA A 141 -6.54 7.99 13.14
CA ALA A 141 -7.95 7.96 13.52
C ALA A 141 -8.51 6.54 13.42
N VAL A 142 -9.49 6.23 14.28
CA VAL A 142 -10.20 4.94 14.25
C VAL A 142 -11.68 5.23 14.08
N PRO A 143 -12.13 5.45 12.83
CA PRO A 143 -13.51 5.85 12.55
C PRO A 143 -14.53 4.73 12.81
N ALA A 144 -14.12 3.48 12.71
CA ALA A 144 -14.94 2.30 12.94
C ALA A 144 -14.07 1.12 13.43
N ASN A 145 -14.73 0.03 13.85
CA ASN A 145 -14.01 -1.22 14.10
C ASN A 145 -13.34 -1.71 12.82
N GLY A 146 -12.19 -2.34 12.94
CA GLY A 146 -11.49 -2.98 11.84
C GLY A 146 -10.71 -2.03 10.92
N ILE A 147 -10.68 -0.72 11.22
CA ILE A 147 -9.93 0.24 10.39
C ILE A 147 -9.24 1.31 11.23
N ILE A 148 -7.96 1.52 10.95
CA ILE A 148 -7.15 2.63 11.46
C ILE A 148 -6.72 3.46 10.25
N LEU A 149 -7.10 4.71 10.20
CA LEU A 149 -6.60 5.69 9.23
C LEU A 149 -5.35 6.36 9.77
N PHE A 150 -4.41 6.70 8.90
CA PHE A 150 -3.22 7.44 9.25
C PHE A 150 -2.78 8.39 8.13
N SER A 151 -2.02 9.42 8.50
CA SER A 151 -1.48 10.40 7.55
C SER A 151 -0.26 11.10 8.13
N SER A 152 0.72 11.46 7.28
CA SER A 152 1.82 12.37 7.64
C SER A 152 1.38 13.83 7.76
N GLY A 153 0.16 14.13 7.31
CA GLY A 153 -0.43 15.47 7.30
C GLY A 153 -1.82 15.50 7.93
N ASP A 154 -2.87 15.55 7.10
CA ASP A 154 -4.27 15.68 7.53
C ASP A 154 -5.03 14.35 7.40
N VAL A 155 -5.25 13.68 8.53
CA VAL A 155 -6.05 12.44 8.58
C VAL A 155 -7.54 12.71 8.33
N THR A 156 -8.03 13.94 8.54
CA THR A 156 -9.43 14.28 8.31
C THR A 156 -9.73 14.43 6.82
N GLU A 157 -8.77 14.89 6.03
CA GLU A 157 -8.84 14.87 4.58
C GLU A 157 -8.84 13.43 4.05
N ASN A 158 -7.95 12.57 4.56
CA ASN A 158 -7.95 11.14 4.25
C ASN A 158 -9.33 10.52 4.55
N TYR A 159 -9.89 10.77 5.75
CA TYR A 159 -11.21 10.30 6.12
C TYR A 159 -12.30 10.79 5.16
N SER A 160 -12.30 12.07 4.82
CA SER A 160 -13.30 12.66 3.93
C SER A 160 -13.24 12.09 2.52
N ARG A 161 -12.03 11.86 2.00
CA ARG A 161 -11.77 11.36 0.65
C ARG A 161 -12.09 9.86 0.52
N THR A 162 -11.69 9.08 1.49
CA THR A 162 -11.62 7.63 1.34
C THR A 162 -12.66 6.86 2.14
N PHE A 163 -13.19 7.42 3.22
CA PHE A 163 -14.07 6.71 4.14
C PHE A 163 -15.56 7.09 4.02
N THR A 164 -15.89 8.14 3.30
CA THR A 164 -17.28 8.57 3.15
C THR A 164 -18.05 7.68 2.16
N LYS A 165 -19.39 7.67 2.27
CA LYS A 165 -20.26 6.90 1.36
C LYS A 165 -20.26 7.43 -0.09
N THR A 166 -19.88 8.68 -0.27
CA THR A 166 -19.85 9.37 -1.58
C THR A 166 -18.48 9.29 -2.25
N ARG A 167 -17.55 8.52 -1.71
CA ARG A 167 -16.22 8.37 -2.28
C ARG A 167 -16.29 7.84 -3.72
N GLU A 168 -15.44 8.33 -4.56
CA GLU A 168 -15.21 7.82 -5.90
C GLU A 168 -14.17 6.70 -5.86
N ASN A 169 -14.34 5.70 -6.71
CA ASN A 169 -13.31 4.70 -6.92
C ASN A 169 -12.40 5.20 -8.06
N LEU A 170 -11.13 5.45 -7.75
CA LEU A 170 -10.11 5.84 -8.71
C LEU A 170 -9.45 4.60 -9.34
N ILE A 171 -9.37 3.52 -8.59
CA ILE A 171 -8.87 2.22 -9.05
C ILE A 171 -10.06 1.36 -9.44
N SER A 172 -10.03 0.76 -10.64
CA SER A 172 -11.09 -0.11 -11.15
C SER A 172 -11.27 -1.35 -10.28
N ASP A 173 -12.45 -1.97 -10.34
CA ASP A 173 -12.74 -3.20 -9.56
C ASP A 173 -11.80 -4.34 -9.97
N GLU A 174 -11.46 -4.46 -11.27
CA GLU A 174 -10.53 -5.46 -11.80
C GLU A 174 -9.10 -5.26 -11.25
N ASP A 175 -8.59 -4.03 -11.30
CA ASP A 175 -7.26 -3.71 -10.75
C ASP A 175 -7.22 -3.90 -9.24
N ALA A 176 -8.30 -3.53 -8.56
CA ALA A 176 -8.41 -3.68 -7.11
C ALA A 176 -8.41 -5.16 -6.70
N GLU A 177 -9.05 -6.05 -7.45
CA GLU A 177 -9.03 -7.48 -7.18
C GLU A 177 -7.61 -8.06 -7.33
N ARG A 178 -6.89 -7.65 -8.37
CA ARG A 178 -5.49 -8.05 -8.60
C ARG A 178 -4.58 -7.57 -7.46
N LEU A 179 -4.70 -6.31 -7.05
CA LEU A 179 -3.94 -5.73 -5.94
C LEU A 179 -4.26 -6.45 -4.62
N ALA A 180 -5.55 -6.73 -4.37
CA ALA A 180 -6.00 -7.37 -3.13
C ALA A 180 -5.59 -8.84 -3.00
N SER A 181 -5.46 -9.55 -4.12
CA SER A 181 -5.10 -10.98 -4.15
C SER A 181 -3.60 -11.25 -4.12
N SER A 182 -2.76 -10.24 -4.30
CA SER A 182 -1.30 -10.36 -4.30
C SER A 182 -0.70 -10.09 -2.92
N GLN A 183 0.51 -10.59 -2.67
CA GLN A 183 1.26 -10.30 -1.43
C GLN A 183 1.50 -8.80 -1.28
N ILE A 184 1.99 -8.16 -2.35
CA ILE A 184 2.18 -6.72 -2.45
C ILE A 184 1.65 -6.27 -3.80
N GLY A 185 0.83 -5.22 -3.79
CA GLY A 185 0.34 -4.56 -4.97
C GLY A 185 0.77 -3.09 -5.01
N ILE A 186 1.07 -2.57 -6.19
CA ILE A 186 1.40 -1.17 -6.40
C ILE A 186 0.63 -0.67 -7.62
N TYR A 187 -0.03 0.47 -7.45
CA TYR A 187 -0.79 1.13 -8.52
C TYR A 187 -0.38 2.60 -8.61
N VAL A 188 -0.18 3.08 -9.83
CA VAL A 188 0.13 4.49 -10.08
C VAL A 188 -0.66 4.97 -11.31
N ALA A 189 -1.51 5.97 -11.13
CA ALA A 189 -2.19 6.66 -12.22
C ALA A 189 -1.32 7.84 -12.70
N ASN A 190 -1.21 8.04 -14.02
CA ASN A 190 -0.43 9.13 -14.64
C ASN A 190 0.95 9.33 -13.96
N PRO A 191 1.85 8.30 -14.01
CA PRO A 191 3.08 8.30 -13.24
C PRO A 191 3.99 9.47 -13.63
N ARG A 192 4.52 10.19 -12.64
CA ARG A 192 5.57 11.20 -12.81
C ARG A 192 6.94 10.61 -12.52
N THR A 193 6.97 9.61 -11.69
CA THR A 193 8.14 8.86 -11.27
C THR A 193 7.81 7.36 -11.30
N MET A 194 8.81 6.52 -11.23
CA MET A 194 8.67 5.07 -11.20
C MET A 194 9.61 4.47 -10.16
N ILE A 195 9.22 3.36 -9.56
CA ILE A 195 10.11 2.56 -8.71
C ILE A 195 11.20 1.95 -9.60
N ASP A 196 12.42 1.90 -9.10
CA ASP A 196 13.53 1.26 -9.80
C ASP A 196 13.28 -0.26 -9.95
N LEU A 197 12.99 -0.67 -11.16
CA LEU A 197 12.78 -2.07 -11.54
C LEU A 197 14.00 -2.69 -12.22
N GLY A 198 15.16 -2.00 -12.17
CA GLY A 198 16.38 -2.45 -12.82
C GLY A 198 16.40 -2.23 -14.34
N PHE A 199 15.49 -1.43 -14.89
CA PHE A 199 15.55 -0.97 -16.27
C PHE A 199 15.24 0.52 -16.33
N GLU A 200 16.04 1.24 -17.10
CA GLU A 200 15.90 2.68 -17.24
C GLU A 200 14.68 3.02 -18.11
N ILE A 201 13.74 3.77 -17.57
CA ILE A 201 12.65 4.38 -18.32
C ILE A 201 12.89 5.89 -18.37
N SER A 202 12.91 6.45 -19.57
CA SER A 202 13.10 7.90 -19.73
C SER A 202 11.86 8.67 -19.27
N GLU A 203 12.05 9.92 -18.84
CA GLU A 203 10.95 10.82 -18.48
C GLU A 203 9.92 10.98 -19.61
N SER A 204 10.38 10.99 -20.87
CA SER A 204 9.49 11.05 -22.03
C SER A 204 8.63 9.79 -22.19
N ALA A 205 9.16 8.62 -21.83
CA ALA A 205 8.40 7.39 -21.86
C ALA A 205 7.37 7.35 -20.72
N LEU A 206 7.72 7.82 -19.52
CA LEU A 206 6.77 7.93 -18.39
C LEU A 206 5.55 8.77 -18.73
N LYS A 207 5.73 9.89 -19.42
CA LYS A 207 4.62 10.77 -19.85
C LYS A 207 3.61 10.09 -20.77
N ASN A 208 4.01 9.00 -21.43
CA ASN A 208 3.16 8.22 -22.33
C ASN A 208 2.41 7.09 -21.59
N ILE A 209 2.72 6.82 -20.34
CA ILE A 209 2.06 5.82 -19.51
C ILE A 209 0.86 6.48 -18.81
N SER A 210 -0.31 5.86 -18.93
CA SER A 210 -1.51 6.27 -18.21
C SER A 210 -1.62 5.60 -16.85
N THR A 211 -1.17 4.33 -16.74
CA THR A 211 -1.26 3.55 -15.50
C THR A 211 -0.12 2.54 -15.42
N ILE A 212 0.40 2.36 -14.22
CA ILE A 212 1.27 1.23 -13.87
C ILE A 212 0.53 0.42 -12.81
N LEU A 213 0.34 -0.87 -13.06
CA LEU A 213 -0.12 -1.85 -12.09
C LEU A 213 0.98 -2.89 -11.89
N MET A 214 1.43 -3.06 -10.67
CA MET A 214 2.49 -3.99 -10.32
C MET A 214 2.00 -4.90 -9.20
N VAL A 215 2.24 -6.19 -9.33
CA VAL A 215 1.94 -7.19 -8.29
C VAL A 215 3.16 -8.05 -8.04
N MET A 216 3.42 -8.31 -6.78
CA MET A 216 4.51 -9.17 -6.34
C MET A 216 3.96 -10.34 -5.55
N ASP A 217 4.37 -11.55 -5.97
CA ASP A 217 4.07 -12.79 -5.30
C ASP A 217 5.36 -13.62 -5.20
N ASP A 218 5.69 -14.04 -3.99
CA ASP A 218 6.97 -14.68 -3.65
C ASP A 218 8.18 -13.81 -4.05
N GLU A 219 8.96 -14.27 -5.01
CA GLU A 219 10.16 -13.58 -5.49
C GLU A 219 10.01 -13.04 -6.92
N LYS A 220 8.77 -12.97 -7.41
CA LYS A 220 8.47 -12.56 -8.79
C LYS A 220 7.59 -11.33 -8.78
N ILE A 221 7.84 -10.49 -9.77
CA ILE A 221 7.04 -9.31 -10.02
C ILE A 221 6.39 -9.41 -11.40
N SER A 222 5.14 -9.02 -11.46
CA SER A 222 4.44 -8.79 -12.73
C SER A 222 4.03 -7.33 -12.81
N VAL A 223 4.28 -6.71 -13.96
CA VAL A 223 4.00 -5.29 -14.18
C VAL A 223 3.18 -5.14 -15.44
N GLU A 224 2.11 -4.37 -15.34
CA GLU A 224 1.30 -3.94 -16.46
C GLU A 224 1.46 -2.43 -16.65
N PHE A 225 1.85 -2.04 -17.84
CA PHE A 225 1.93 -0.66 -18.28
C PHE A 225 0.80 -0.39 -19.27
N ARG A 226 -0.13 0.49 -18.93
CA ARG A 226 -1.14 0.99 -19.88
C ARG A 226 -0.63 2.29 -20.48
N LEU A 227 -0.51 2.33 -21.78
CA LEU A 227 -0.01 3.48 -22.53
C LEU A 227 -1.21 4.30 -23.04
N ARG A 228 -0.92 5.50 -23.54
CA ARG A 228 -1.97 6.39 -24.08
C ARG A 228 -2.43 6.02 -25.50
N SER A 229 -1.73 5.11 -26.17
CA SER A 229 -2.11 4.54 -27.48
C SER A 229 -1.37 3.25 -27.76
N GLU A 230 -1.90 2.46 -28.72
CA GLU A 230 -1.32 1.21 -29.18
C GLU A 230 0.08 1.41 -29.81
N ASP A 231 0.27 2.43 -30.64
CA ASP A 231 1.58 2.74 -31.25
C ASP A 231 2.66 3.02 -30.19
N LEU A 232 2.28 3.69 -29.10
CA LEU A 232 3.16 3.93 -27.96
C LEU A 232 3.48 2.65 -27.21
N ALA A 233 2.51 1.73 -27.09
CA ALA A 233 2.71 0.43 -26.44
C ALA A 233 3.66 -0.45 -27.23
N GLU A 234 3.53 -0.51 -28.57
CA GLU A 234 4.47 -1.24 -29.45
C GLU A 234 5.92 -0.74 -29.26
N SER A 235 6.10 0.58 -29.31
CA SER A 235 7.42 1.20 -29.12
C SER A 235 7.98 0.94 -27.72
N PHE A 236 7.14 1.04 -26.69
CA PHE A 236 7.52 0.86 -25.30
C PHE A 236 7.89 -0.63 -25.02
N ALA A 237 7.14 -1.60 -25.58
CA ALA A 237 7.43 -3.02 -25.44
C ALA A 237 8.83 -3.37 -25.97
N VAL A 238 9.24 -2.77 -27.08
CA VAL A 238 10.61 -2.95 -27.64
C VAL A 238 11.65 -2.37 -26.70
N ILE A 239 11.44 -1.15 -26.20
CA ILE A 239 12.40 -0.45 -25.31
C ILE A 239 12.59 -1.23 -24.02
N ILE A 240 11.50 -1.59 -23.31
CA ILE A 240 11.59 -2.26 -22.00
C ILE A 240 12.22 -3.64 -22.11
N LYS A 241 11.90 -4.39 -23.18
CA LYS A 241 12.51 -5.68 -23.45
C LYS A 241 14.00 -5.56 -23.77
N ALA A 242 14.38 -4.57 -24.56
CA ALA A 242 15.80 -4.30 -24.89
C ALA A 242 16.59 -3.91 -23.62
N ALA A 243 16.02 -3.07 -22.76
CA ALA A 243 16.62 -2.67 -21.49
C ALA A 243 16.83 -3.89 -20.57
N TYR A 244 15.82 -4.75 -20.41
CA TYR A 244 15.94 -5.97 -19.60
C TYR A 244 17.01 -6.93 -20.15
N VAL A 245 17.03 -7.17 -21.46
CA VAL A 245 18.07 -8.00 -22.10
C VAL A 245 19.45 -7.38 -21.92
N GLY A 246 19.55 -6.06 -21.97
CA GLY A 246 20.79 -5.33 -21.71
C GLY A 246 21.31 -5.56 -20.29
N ASN A 247 20.42 -5.55 -19.30
CA ASN A 247 20.77 -5.86 -17.90
C ASN A 247 21.24 -7.30 -17.73
N LEU A 248 20.50 -8.28 -18.23
CA LEU A 248 20.89 -9.68 -18.17
C LEU A 248 22.28 -9.92 -18.78
N ARG A 249 22.61 -9.26 -19.90
CA ARG A 249 23.94 -9.36 -20.52
C ARG A 249 25.03 -8.75 -19.64
N ARG A 250 24.78 -7.63 -18.98
CA ARG A 250 25.74 -7.01 -18.04
C ARG A 250 26.03 -7.90 -16.85
N GLU A 251 25.01 -8.62 -16.37
CA GLU A 251 25.12 -9.60 -15.28
C GLU A 251 25.71 -10.94 -15.73
N GLY A 252 25.98 -11.13 -17.01
CA GLY A 252 26.50 -12.40 -17.56
C GLY A 252 25.48 -13.53 -17.57
N ALA A 253 24.18 -13.21 -17.45
CA ALA A 253 23.10 -14.19 -17.43
C ALA A 253 22.84 -14.77 -18.83
N MET A 254 22.49 -16.06 -18.87
CA MET A 254 22.08 -16.70 -20.11
C MET A 254 20.70 -16.24 -20.57
N LEU A 255 20.57 -15.84 -21.83
CA LEU A 255 19.31 -15.44 -22.42
C LEU A 255 18.47 -16.65 -22.82
N ASN A 256 17.32 -16.83 -22.22
CA ASN A 256 16.31 -17.80 -22.62
C ASN A 256 15.22 -17.11 -23.47
N ILE A 257 15.36 -17.17 -24.80
CA ILE A 257 14.44 -16.48 -25.73
C ILE A 257 12.98 -16.94 -25.59
N PRO A 258 12.65 -18.23 -25.43
CA PRO A 258 11.29 -18.68 -25.16
C PRO A 258 10.68 -18.09 -23.89
N GLU A 259 11.44 -17.97 -22.80
CA GLU A 259 10.98 -17.34 -21.55
C GLU A 259 10.76 -15.85 -21.72
N LEU A 260 11.69 -15.14 -22.37
CA LEU A 260 11.54 -13.73 -22.68
C LEU A 260 10.28 -13.40 -23.47
N ARG A 261 9.90 -14.29 -24.41
CA ARG A 261 8.65 -14.11 -25.18
C ARG A 261 7.39 -14.27 -24.34
N LYS A 262 7.41 -15.13 -23.33
CA LYS A 262 6.30 -15.31 -22.38
C LYS A 262 6.24 -14.19 -21.35
N MET A 263 7.42 -13.71 -20.93
CA MET A 263 7.52 -12.64 -19.96
C MET A 263 7.02 -11.31 -20.50
N PHE A 264 7.41 -10.94 -21.72
CA PHE A 264 7.04 -9.66 -22.33
C PHE A 264 5.95 -9.89 -23.39
N THR A 265 4.74 -9.44 -23.09
CA THR A 265 3.60 -9.47 -24.02
C THR A 265 3.05 -8.06 -24.21
N GLN A 266 2.41 -7.82 -25.35
CA GLN A 266 1.76 -6.54 -25.64
C GLN A 266 0.40 -6.87 -26.28
N GLU A 267 -0.63 -6.21 -25.78
CA GLU A 267 -2.00 -6.30 -26.27
C GLU A 267 -2.62 -4.90 -26.31
N LEU A 268 -2.98 -4.43 -27.50
CA LEU A 268 -3.51 -3.08 -27.70
C LEU A 268 -2.56 -2.04 -27.09
N ASP A 269 -3.07 -1.20 -26.18
CA ASP A 269 -2.33 -0.15 -25.49
C ASP A 269 -1.60 -0.62 -24.22
N THR A 270 -1.57 -1.92 -23.96
CA THR A 270 -1.04 -2.50 -22.73
C THR A 270 0.21 -3.35 -22.99
N VAL A 271 1.25 -3.11 -22.18
CA VAL A 271 2.48 -3.91 -22.15
C VAL A 271 2.60 -4.62 -20.83
N ASN A 272 2.74 -5.94 -20.87
CA ASN A 272 2.87 -6.78 -19.69
C ASN A 272 4.29 -7.34 -19.56
N VAL A 273 4.81 -7.31 -18.34
CA VAL A 273 6.00 -8.03 -17.89
C VAL A 273 5.55 -9.05 -16.86
N ASN A 274 5.56 -10.33 -17.20
CA ASN A 274 4.96 -11.39 -16.41
C ASN A 274 6.02 -12.21 -15.66
N GLY A 275 5.92 -12.28 -14.33
CA GLY A 275 6.70 -13.17 -13.49
C GLY A 275 8.22 -12.95 -13.59
N MET A 276 8.65 -11.69 -13.71
CA MET A 276 10.06 -11.31 -13.74
C MET A 276 10.69 -11.62 -12.37
N PRO A 277 11.80 -12.40 -12.30
CA PRO A 277 12.50 -12.61 -11.06
C PRO A 277 13.16 -11.32 -10.58
N LEU A 278 13.06 -11.03 -9.28
CA LEU A 278 13.73 -9.90 -8.67
C LEU A 278 15.23 -10.19 -8.46
N SER A 279 16.09 -9.26 -8.81
CA SER A 279 17.50 -9.29 -8.42
C SER A 279 17.63 -9.13 -6.90
N LYS A 280 18.81 -9.39 -6.37
CA LYS A 280 19.07 -9.20 -4.94
C LYS A 280 18.93 -7.73 -4.56
N GLU A 281 19.46 -6.83 -5.38
CA GLU A 281 19.41 -5.37 -5.17
C GLU A 281 17.96 -4.87 -5.15
N GLN A 282 17.12 -5.38 -6.06
CA GLN A 282 15.70 -5.03 -6.11
C GLN A 282 14.94 -5.52 -4.87
N LYS A 283 15.23 -6.75 -4.41
CA LYS A 283 14.67 -7.29 -3.16
C LYS A 283 15.07 -6.43 -1.96
N ASP A 284 16.35 -6.07 -1.88
CA ASP A 284 16.86 -5.23 -0.80
C ASP A 284 16.19 -3.85 -0.81
N SER A 285 16.02 -3.22 -1.99
CA SER A 285 15.32 -1.94 -2.14
C SER A 285 13.84 -2.03 -1.74
N ILE A 286 13.12 -3.07 -2.18
CA ILE A 286 11.72 -3.30 -1.77
C ILE A 286 11.63 -3.51 -0.25
N ASN A 287 12.55 -4.28 0.33
CA ASN A 287 12.61 -4.49 1.77
C ASN A 287 12.88 -3.20 2.55
N GLU A 288 13.72 -2.30 2.05
CA GLU A 288 13.94 -0.98 2.65
C GLU A 288 12.67 -0.13 2.62
N VAL A 289 11.97 -0.09 1.48
CA VAL A 289 10.68 0.59 1.36
C VAL A 289 9.68 0.03 2.34
N LEU A 290 9.51 -1.29 2.41
CA LEU A 290 8.60 -1.94 3.35
C LEU A 290 9.00 -1.69 4.80
N SER A 291 10.29 -1.74 5.12
CA SER A 291 10.80 -1.45 6.48
C SER A 291 10.50 -0.01 6.87
N SER A 292 10.66 0.93 5.96
CA SER A 292 10.33 2.33 6.18
C SER A 292 8.82 2.51 6.40
N LEU A 293 7.99 1.87 5.58
CA LEU A 293 6.53 1.99 5.66
C LEU A 293 5.94 1.30 6.89
N LEU A 294 6.37 0.07 7.18
CA LEU A 294 5.86 -0.73 8.31
C LEU A 294 6.49 -0.34 9.64
N GLY A 295 7.72 0.17 9.63
CA GLY A 295 8.41 0.68 10.82
C GLY A 295 7.89 2.04 11.33
N MET A 296 6.92 2.66 10.62
CA MET A 296 6.21 3.85 11.09
C MET A 296 5.15 3.52 12.16
N PHE A 297 4.81 2.26 12.33
CA PHE A 297 3.80 1.73 13.26
C PHE A 297 4.44 0.94 14.39
#